data_ae7f61d466f7e817890c1eecc2a245fe
#
_entry.id   ae7f61d466f7e817890c1eecc2a245fe
#
_cell.length_a   1.000
_cell.length_b   1.000
_cell.length_c   1.000
_cell.angle_alpha   90.00
_cell.angle_beta   90.00
_cell.angle_gamma   90.00
#
_symmetry.space_group_name_H-M   'P 1'
#
loop_
_entity.id
_entity.type
_entity.pdbx_description
1 polymer ?
#
loop_
_entity_poly.entity_id
_entity_poly.type
_entity_poly.pdbx_seq_one_letter_code
_entity_poly.pdbx_strand_id
1 'polypeptide(L)'
;MENDSSVLQIAAEISAGKNFREIDPGLILHLVKTEMQPNESEKETVKRVRSKLHQISNAYREGVSNYQDLITAIWQSDNSLTSLEAAKPLAFELMKSHASTRERIAILDVFYSQIFAALPPIQSVLDLACGLNPLAIPWMKLADHFTYEAYDIYRDIALLLNVFFEKLNIRGKADSMNLLEEFPQSECDLTFLLKTIPCLEQVDKNAGTRILNQIRSPYAVVSFPIFSLSGRQKGMKVNYEKHFLEICDPQRWELERMLFPNELVFLMRRK
;
A
#
# COMPACT_ATOMS: atom_id res chain seq x y z
N MET A 1 6.88 -15.15 30.18
CA MET A 1 5.85 -14.39 30.93
C MET A 1 6.29 -12.95 31.23
N GLU A 2 7.43 -12.67 31.89
CA GLU A 2 7.88 -11.27 32.12
C GLU A 2 8.21 -10.54 30.82
N ASN A 3 8.87 -11.22 29.87
CA ASN A 3 9.25 -10.63 28.57
C ASN A 3 8.03 -10.28 27.70
N ASP A 4 6.94 -11.07 27.75
CA ASP A 4 5.72 -10.77 26.98
C ASP A 4 4.96 -9.57 27.54
N SER A 5 4.96 -9.38 28.87
CA SER A 5 4.36 -8.20 29.51
C SER A 5 5.07 -6.90 29.13
N SER A 6 6.41 -6.91 29.11
CA SER A 6 7.22 -5.75 28.70
C SER A 6 7.01 -5.41 27.22
N VAL A 7 6.97 -6.43 26.34
CA VAL A 7 6.70 -6.24 24.90
C VAL A 7 5.34 -5.56 24.67
N LEU A 8 4.29 -6.01 25.35
CA LEU A 8 2.95 -5.42 25.23
C LEU A 8 2.89 -3.99 25.77
N GLN A 9 3.59 -3.73 26.89
CA GLN A 9 3.67 -2.38 27.49
C GLN A 9 4.36 -1.40 26.55
N ILE A 10 5.53 -1.79 25.99
CA ILE A 10 6.26 -0.96 25.04
C ILE A 10 5.42 -0.69 23.78
N ALA A 11 4.75 -1.71 23.25
CA ALA A 11 3.87 -1.56 22.08
C ALA A 11 2.72 -0.59 22.36
N ALA A 12 2.09 -0.68 23.53
CA ALA A 12 1.02 0.22 23.95
C ALA A 12 1.52 1.68 24.09
N GLU A 13 2.70 1.90 24.70
CA GLU A 13 3.31 3.24 24.81
C GLU A 13 3.55 3.86 23.43
N ILE A 14 4.08 3.08 22.48
CA ILE A 14 4.35 3.58 21.14
C ILE A 14 3.04 3.90 20.41
N SER A 15 2.04 3.00 20.48
CA SER A 15 0.73 3.18 19.86
C SER A 15 -0.04 4.39 20.40
N ALA A 16 0.15 4.77 21.66
CA ALA A 16 -0.45 5.98 22.25
C ALA A 16 0.14 7.27 21.68
N GLY A 17 1.31 7.22 21.05
CA GLY A 17 1.96 8.38 20.45
C GLY A 17 1.19 8.96 19.28
N LYS A 18 1.03 10.29 19.20
CA LYS A 18 0.27 11.01 18.17
C LYS A 18 0.64 10.57 16.72
N ASN A 19 1.90 10.28 16.47
CA ASN A 19 2.39 9.94 15.12
C ASN A 19 2.17 8.47 14.74
N PHE A 20 1.85 7.59 15.70
CA PHE A 20 1.79 6.14 15.50
C PHE A 20 0.44 5.54 15.85
N ARG A 21 -0.49 6.32 16.42
CA ARG A 21 -1.79 5.83 16.88
C ARG A 21 -2.66 5.25 15.75
N GLU A 22 -2.43 5.67 14.51
CA GLU A 22 -3.16 5.17 13.33
C GLU A 22 -2.47 3.98 12.67
N ILE A 23 -1.25 3.63 13.09
CA ILE A 23 -0.53 2.46 12.58
C ILE A 23 -1.15 1.19 13.15
N ASP A 24 -1.18 0.16 12.33
CA ASP A 24 -1.62 -1.18 12.71
C ASP A 24 -0.88 -1.66 13.97
N PRO A 25 -1.59 -2.07 15.03
CA PRO A 25 -0.97 -2.51 16.27
C PRO A 25 -0.09 -3.77 16.10
N GLY A 26 -0.43 -4.64 15.14
CA GLY A 26 0.35 -5.83 14.82
C GLY A 26 1.74 -5.48 14.30
N LEU A 27 1.85 -4.44 13.44
CA LEU A 27 3.16 -3.95 12.99
C LEU A 27 4.00 -3.40 14.15
N ILE A 28 3.41 -2.62 15.06
CA ILE A 28 4.11 -2.08 16.21
C ILE A 28 4.60 -3.23 17.11
N LEU A 29 3.73 -4.19 17.37
CA LEU A 29 4.06 -5.37 18.18
C LEU A 29 5.17 -6.20 17.54
N HIS A 30 5.10 -6.43 16.22
CA HIS A 30 6.13 -7.13 15.45
C HIS A 30 7.50 -6.42 15.59
N LEU A 31 7.53 -5.11 15.40
CA LEU A 31 8.76 -4.34 15.53
C LEU A 31 9.33 -4.34 16.95
N VAL A 32 8.49 -4.28 17.97
CA VAL A 32 8.96 -4.40 19.37
C VAL A 32 9.61 -5.76 19.60
N LYS A 33 8.97 -6.85 19.17
CA LYS A 33 9.50 -8.21 19.31
C LYS A 33 10.83 -8.41 18.59
N THR A 34 10.96 -7.86 17.38
CA THR A 34 12.16 -8.03 16.54
C THR A 34 13.32 -7.12 16.92
N GLU A 35 13.01 -5.94 17.49
CA GLU A 35 14.02 -4.95 17.86
C GLU A 35 14.47 -5.03 19.33
N MET A 36 13.73 -5.72 20.19
CA MET A 36 14.09 -5.88 21.58
C MET A 36 15.36 -6.71 21.74
N GLN A 37 16.38 -6.17 22.43
CA GLN A 37 17.65 -6.85 22.65
C GLN A 37 17.80 -7.27 24.13
N PRO A 38 18.46 -8.41 24.41
CA PRO A 38 18.79 -8.78 25.78
C PRO A 38 19.62 -7.71 26.48
N ASN A 39 19.31 -7.40 27.73
CA ASN A 39 20.01 -6.41 28.58
C ASN A 39 19.91 -4.94 28.12
N GLU A 40 18.98 -4.62 27.24
CA GLU A 40 18.72 -3.24 26.83
C GLU A 40 17.58 -2.64 27.63
N SER A 41 17.62 -1.31 27.82
CA SER A 41 16.53 -0.60 28.47
C SER A 41 15.30 -0.48 27.56
N GLU A 42 14.09 -0.48 28.11
CA GLU A 42 12.84 -0.26 27.36
C GLU A 42 12.88 1.04 26.55
N LYS A 43 13.52 2.10 27.09
CA LYS A 43 13.68 3.40 26.41
C LYS A 43 14.48 3.30 25.11
N GLU A 44 15.50 2.46 25.06
CA GLU A 44 16.33 2.24 23.88
C GLU A 44 15.53 1.46 22.82
N THR A 45 14.80 0.42 23.23
CA THR A 45 13.86 -0.32 22.37
C THR A 45 12.81 0.63 21.79
N VAL A 46 12.14 1.45 22.62
CA VAL A 46 11.15 2.45 22.16
C VAL A 46 11.75 3.40 21.12
N LYS A 47 12.96 3.93 21.38
CA LYS A 47 13.66 4.83 20.45
C LYS A 47 13.94 4.16 19.11
N ARG A 48 14.42 2.93 19.11
CA ARG A 48 14.74 2.18 17.89
C ARG A 48 13.48 1.83 17.08
N VAL A 49 12.44 1.35 17.74
CA VAL A 49 11.15 1.04 17.09
C VAL A 49 10.54 2.30 16.49
N ARG A 50 10.50 3.41 17.23
CA ARG A 50 10.02 4.70 16.69
C ARG A 50 10.84 5.16 15.49
N SER A 51 12.16 4.98 15.49
CA SER A 51 13.01 5.31 14.35
C SER A 51 12.64 4.48 13.11
N LYS A 52 12.43 3.16 13.27
CA LYS A 52 11.99 2.29 12.17
C LYS A 52 10.59 2.63 11.66
N LEU A 53 9.65 2.88 12.58
CA LEU A 53 8.31 3.34 12.20
C LEU A 53 8.38 4.63 11.38
N HIS A 54 9.20 5.60 11.75
CA HIS A 54 9.41 6.82 10.97
C HIS A 54 9.97 6.54 9.57
N GLN A 55 10.88 5.59 9.42
CA GLN A 55 11.43 5.21 8.11
C GLN A 55 10.38 4.60 7.19
N ILE A 56 9.49 3.77 7.74
CA ILE A 56 8.43 3.11 6.97
C ILE A 56 7.29 4.08 6.64
N SER A 57 6.89 4.89 7.62
CA SER A 57 5.64 5.64 7.60
C SER A 57 5.74 7.06 7.02
N ASN A 58 6.81 7.79 7.33
CA ASN A 58 6.91 9.18 6.92
C ASN A 58 7.16 9.39 5.43
N ALA A 59 7.62 8.35 4.74
CA ALA A 59 7.93 8.44 3.32
C ALA A 59 6.71 8.84 2.45
N TYR A 60 5.48 8.54 2.89
CA TYR A 60 4.28 8.69 2.08
C TYR A 60 3.21 9.62 2.66
N ARG A 61 3.31 10.01 3.94
CA ARG A 61 2.33 10.87 4.65
C ARG A 61 2.82 12.32 4.86
N GLU A 62 3.50 12.91 3.91
CA GLU A 62 4.01 14.28 4.03
C GLU A 62 2.87 15.28 4.30
N GLY A 63 2.86 15.87 5.51
CA GLY A 63 1.97 16.97 5.89
C GLY A 63 0.55 16.58 6.31
N VAL A 64 0.16 15.30 6.22
CA VAL A 64 -1.19 14.85 6.65
C VAL A 64 -1.10 14.18 8.02
N SER A 65 -1.62 14.84 9.04
CA SER A 65 -1.63 14.31 10.41
C SER A 65 -2.74 13.28 10.66
N ASN A 66 -3.87 13.40 9.96
CA ASN A 66 -4.96 12.43 9.88
C ASN A 66 -5.77 12.67 8.62
N TYR A 67 -6.60 11.71 8.24
CA TYR A 67 -7.49 11.79 7.06
C TYR A 67 -8.93 12.22 7.40
N GLN A 68 -9.20 12.69 8.63
CA GLN A 68 -10.55 13.04 9.07
C GLN A 68 -11.19 14.16 8.23
N ASP A 69 -10.40 15.16 7.83
CA ASP A 69 -10.89 16.26 6.99
C ASP A 69 -11.30 15.75 5.59
N LEU A 70 -10.54 14.77 5.07
CA LEU A 70 -10.83 14.14 3.77
C LEU A 70 -12.08 13.25 3.86
N ILE A 71 -12.25 12.51 4.96
CA ILE A 71 -13.48 11.74 5.23
C ILE A 71 -14.68 12.67 5.26
N THR A 72 -14.56 13.80 5.95
CA THR A 72 -15.62 14.82 6.01
C THR A 72 -15.93 15.39 4.61
N ALA A 73 -14.90 15.64 3.79
CA ALA A 73 -15.09 16.10 2.40
C ALA A 73 -15.84 15.08 1.54
N ILE A 74 -15.58 13.78 1.70
CA ILE A 74 -16.33 12.71 1.01
C ILE A 74 -17.81 12.73 1.43
N TRP A 75 -18.09 12.81 2.73
CA TRP A 75 -19.47 12.85 3.24
C TRP A 75 -20.24 14.09 2.79
N GLN A 76 -19.58 15.25 2.75
CA GLN A 76 -20.17 16.53 2.35
C GLN A 76 -20.28 16.68 0.83
N SER A 77 -19.59 15.83 0.06
CA SER A 77 -19.74 15.86 -1.39
C SER A 77 -21.19 15.55 -1.78
N ASP A 78 -21.70 16.34 -2.72
CA ASP A 78 -23.09 16.29 -3.17
C ASP A 78 -23.53 14.85 -3.55
N ASN A 79 -24.84 14.59 -3.46
CA ASN A 79 -25.46 13.37 -4.00
C ASN A 79 -25.25 13.19 -5.53
N SER A 80 -24.49 14.08 -6.17
CA SER A 80 -24.07 14.02 -7.58
C SER A 80 -23.04 12.92 -7.88
N LEU A 81 -22.45 12.27 -6.86
CA LEU A 81 -21.54 11.12 -7.06
C LEU A 81 -22.32 9.85 -7.46
N THR A 82 -23.03 9.93 -8.58
CA THR A 82 -23.89 8.85 -9.09
C THR A 82 -23.13 7.81 -9.92
N SER A 83 -21.87 8.06 -10.25
CA SER A 83 -21.03 7.16 -11.05
C SER A 83 -19.54 7.32 -10.72
N LEU A 84 -18.75 6.34 -11.13
CA LEU A 84 -17.29 6.42 -11.01
C LEU A 84 -16.72 7.62 -11.78
N GLU A 85 -17.29 7.96 -12.93
CA GLU A 85 -16.85 9.11 -13.72
C GLU A 85 -17.09 10.42 -12.98
N ALA A 86 -18.26 10.58 -12.35
CA ALA A 86 -18.60 11.75 -11.54
C ALA A 86 -17.69 11.88 -10.28
N ALA A 87 -17.10 10.78 -9.81
CA ALA A 87 -16.22 10.78 -8.66
C ALA A 87 -14.77 11.23 -8.97
N LYS A 88 -14.37 11.28 -10.24
CA LYS A 88 -12.99 11.62 -10.63
C LYS A 88 -12.47 12.93 -10.04
N PRO A 89 -13.20 14.06 -10.07
CA PRO A 89 -12.71 15.32 -9.50
C PRO A 89 -12.41 15.21 -8.00
N LEU A 90 -13.31 14.60 -7.23
CA LEU A 90 -13.11 14.37 -5.79
C LEU A 90 -11.92 13.45 -5.53
N ALA A 91 -11.89 12.29 -6.19
CA ALA A 91 -10.80 11.31 -6.07
C ALA A 91 -9.45 11.94 -6.40
N PHE A 92 -9.37 12.75 -7.45
CA PHE A 92 -8.17 13.48 -7.86
C PHE A 92 -7.65 14.41 -6.75
N GLU A 93 -8.52 15.19 -6.12
CA GLU A 93 -8.13 16.07 -5.02
C GLU A 93 -7.66 15.27 -3.79
N LEU A 94 -8.37 14.22 -3.42
CA LEU A 94 -8.00 13.35 -2.30
C LEU A 94 -6.63 12.67 -2.52
N MET A 95 -6.35 12.22 -3.73
CA MET A 95 -5.08 11.55 -4.08
C MET A 95 -3.84 12.45 -3.91
N LYS A 96 -3.99 13.78 -3.89
CA LYS A 96 -2.90 14.74 -3.64
C LYS A 96 -2.34 14.63 -2.22
N SER A 97 -3.09 14.11 -1.29
CA SER A 97 -2.72 14.01 0.14
C SER A 97 -1.73 12.88 0.45
N HIS A 98 -1.45 11.99 -0.51
CA HIS A 98 -0.52 10.86 -0.30
C HIS A 98 0.56 10.86 -1.39
N ALA A 99 1.83 10.79 -1.00
CA ALA A 99 2.97 10.97 -1.92
C ALA A 99 2.91 10.03 -3.14
N SER A 100 2.65 8.73 -2.92
CA SER A 100 2.63 7.73 -3.99
C SER A 100 1.57 8.00 -5.05
N THR A 101 0.35 8.39 -4.62
CA THR A 101 -0.74 8.72 -5.55
C THR A 101 -0.57 10.09 -6.18
N ARG A 102 -0.08 11.08 -5.43
CA ARG A 102 0.25 12.41 -5.94
C ARG A 102 1.26 12.35 -7.09
N GLU A 103 2.30 11.54 -6.96
CA GLU A 103 3.28 11.31 -8.04
C GLU A 103 2.63 10.70 -9.29
N ARG A 104 1.63 9.82 -9.12
CA ARG A 104 0.95 9.14 -10.23
C ARG A 104 -0.10 10.00 -10.92
N ILE A 105 -0.58 11.08 -10.29
CA ILE A 105 -1.63 11.97 -10.83
C ILE A 105 -1.35 12.39 -12.28
N ALA A 106 -0.10 12.75 -12.60
CA ALA A 106 0.28 13.20 -13.94
C ALA A 106 0.17 12.12 -15.03
N ILE A 107 0.06 10.86 -14.66
CA ILE A 107 0.04 9.71 -15.59
C ILE A 107 -1.18 8.79 -15.38
N LEU A 108 -2.16 9.18 -14.56
CA LEU A 108 -3.29 8.30 -14.15
C LEU A 108 -3.98 7.62 -15.32
N ASP A 109 -4.40 8.39 -16.33
CA ASP A 109 -5.13 7.86 -17.48
C ASP A 109 -4.28 6.86 -18.27
N VAL A 110 -3.02 7.21 -18.53
CA VAL A 110 -2.10 6.34 -19.29
C VAL A 110 -1.72 5.11 -18.48
N PHE A 111 -1.46 5.29 -17.18
CA PHE A 111 -1.06 4.22 -16.28
C PHE A 111 -2.11 3.09 -16.24
N TYR A 112 -3.33 3.42 -15.86
CA TYR A 112 -4.38 2.42 -15.75
C TYR A 112 -4.87 1.92 -17.11
N SER A 113 -4.98 2.79 -18.13
CA SER A 113 -5.40 2.34 -19.46
C SER A 113 -4.43 1.32 -20.07
N GLN A 114 -3.13 1.50 -19.93
CA GLN A 114 -2.14 0.53 -20.44
C GLN A 114 -2.16 -0.78 -19.66
N ILE A 115 -2.23 -0.74 -18.32
CA ILE A 115 -2.29 -1.94 -17.48
C ILE A 115 -3.54 -2.76 -17.83
N PHE A 116 -4.72 -2.12 -17.83
CA PHE A 116 -5.97 -2.83 -18.08
C PHE A 116 -6.18 -3.25 -19.54
N ALA A 117 -5.51 -2.60 -20.50
CA ALA A 117 -5.51 -3.05 -21.89
C ALA A 117 -4.74 -4.38 -22.09
N ALA A 118 -3.83 -4.72 -21.19
CA ALA A 118 -3.03 -5.95 -21.22
C ALA A 118 -3.64 -7.07 -20.35
N LEU A 119 -4.81 -6.82 -19.71
CA LEU A 119 -5.52 -7.76 -18.84
C LEU A 119 -6.87 -8.16 -19.43
N PRO A 120 -7.40 -9.35 -19.11
CA PRO A 120 -8.80 -9.65 -19.34
C PRO A 120 -9.71 -8.79 -18.44
N PRO A 121 -11.04 -8.87 -18.60
CA PRO A 121 -11.96 -8.24 -17.66
C PRO A 121 -11.69 -8.71 -16.22
N ILE A 122 -11.39 -7.76 -15.31
CA ILE A 122 -11.09 -8.00 -13.90
C ILE A 122 -12.35 -7.77 -13.06
N GLN A 123 -12.75 -8.77 -12.29
CA GLN A 123 -13.92 -8.74 -11.40
C GLN A 123 -13.56 -8.60 -9.94
N SER A 124 -12.33 -8.93 -9.56
CA SER A 124 -11.89 -8.86 -8.16
C SER A 124 -10.46 -8.38 -8.05
N VAL A 125 -10.24 -7.42 -7.16
CA VAL A 125 -8.94 -6.80 -6.92
C VAL A 125 -8.55 -6.91 -5.45
N LEU A 126 -7.29 -7.28 -5.22
CA LEU A 126 -6.60 -7.21 -3.94
C LEU A 126 -5.49 -6.16 -4.03
N ASP A 127 -5.55 -5.12 -3.22
CA ASP A 127 -4.58 -4.02 -3.21
C ASP A 127 -3.80 -4.01 -1.89
N LEU A 128 -2.53 -4.37 -1.96
CA LEU A 128 -1.66 -4.58 -0.81
C LEU A 128 -0.76 -3.37 -0.58
N ALA A 129 -0.71 -2.88 0.67
CA ALA A 129 -0.09 -1.62 1.06
C ALA A 129 -0.58 -0.48 0.15
N CYS A 130 -1.89 -0.40 0.04
CA CYS A 130 -2.60 0.31 -1.01
C CYS A 130 -2.43 1.85 -0.95
N GLY A 131 -2.11 2.42 0.23
CA GLY A 131 -2.20 3.87 0.43
C GLY A 131 -3.56 4.40 -0.03
N LEU A 132 -3.55 5.41 -0.87
CA LEU A 132 -4.78 5.95 -1.48
C LEU A 132 -5.01 5.45 -2.91
N ASN A 133 -4.36 4.36 -3.35
CA ASN A 133 -4.53 3.80 -4.69
C ASN A 133 -6.00 3.45 -5.02
N PRO A 134 -6.84 2.95 -4.09
CA PRO A 134 -8.25 2.68 -4.38
C PRO A 134 -9.07 3.91 -4.81
N LEU A 135 -8.64 5.11 -4.51
CA LEU A 135 -9.27 6.33 -5.04
C LEU A 135 -9.12 6.45 -6.56
N ALA A 136 -8.19 5.71 -7.17
CA ALA A 136 -8.01 5.66 -8.62
C ALA A 136 -8.95 4.68 -9.33
N ILE A 137 -9.86 3.99 -8.64
CA ILE A 137 -10.89 3.11 -9.25
C ILE A 137 -11.60 3.77 -10.44
N PRO A 138 -11.96 5.08 -10.41
CA PRO A 138 -12.56 5.73 -11.57
C PRO A 138 -11.75 5.71 -12.87
N TRP A 139 -10.45 5.42 -12.82
CA TRP A 139 -9.57 5.28 -13.98
C TRP A 139 -9.28 3.81 -14.35
N MET A 140 -9.69 2.87 -13.50
CA MET A 140 -9.51 1.44 -13.72
C MET A 140 -10.65 0.91 -14.61
N LYS A 141 -10.30 0.11 -15.62
CA LYS A 141 -11.29 -0.57 -16.47
C LYS A 141 -11.66 -1.92 -15.84
N LEU A 142 -12.35 -1.87 -14.71
CA LEU A 142 -12.88 -3.04 -14.03
C LEU A 142 -14.19 -3.50 -14.70
N ALA A 143 -14.53 -4.77 -14.55
CA ALA A 143 -15.81 -5.33 -15.01
C ALA A 143 -16.98 -4.76 -14.18
N ASP A 144 -18.19 -4.90 -14.71
CA ASP A 144 -19.38 -4.55 -13.95
C ASP A 144 -19.47 -5.40 -12.66
N HIS A 145 -19.92 -4.78 -11.56
CA HIS A 145 -20.08 -5.46 -10.26
C HIS A 145 -18.79 -6.06 -9.66
N PHE A 146 -17.65 -5.44 -9.93
CA PHE A 146 -16.37 -5.84 -9.34
C PHE A 146 -16.38 -5.77 -7.80
N THR A 147 -15.42 -6.48 -7.18
CA THR A 147 -15.08 -6.38 -5.76
C THR A 147 -13.67 -5.84 -5.58
N TYR A 148 -13.44 -5.09 -4.49
CA TYR A 148 -12.14 -4.48 -4.21
C TYR A 148 -11.77 -4.63 -2.74
N GLU A 149 -10.71 -5.36 -2.44
CA GLU A 149 -10.15 -5.46 -1.10
C GLU A 149 -8.84 -4.68 -1.02
N ALA A 150 -8.70 -3.82 -0.03
CA ALA A 150 -7.56 -2.94 0.15
C ALA A 150 -6.98 -3.07 1.56
N TYR A 151 -5.66 -3.20 1.66
CA TYR A 151 -4.98 -3.31 2.94
C TYR A 151 -3.82 -2.34 3.01
N ASP A 152 -3.69 -1.64 4.14
CA ASP A 152 -2.58 -0.73 4.42
C ASP A 152 -2.18 -0.85 5.89
N ILE A 153 -1.06 -0.27 6.28
CA ILE A 153 -0.66 -0.22 7.70
C ILE A 153 -1.42 0.84 8.51
N TYR A 154 -2.20 1.70 7.85
CA TYR A 154 -2.88 2.83 8.49
C TYR A 154 -4.38 2.64 8.59
N ARG A 155 -4.91 2.64 9.83
CA ARG A 155 -6.35 2.51 10.12
C ARG A 155 -7.18 3.67 9.60
N ASP A 156 -6.65 4.90 9.63
CA ASP A 156 -7.35 6.07 9.12
C ASP A 156 -7.44 6.09 7.58
N ILE A 157 -6.47 5.50 6.88
CA ILE A 157 -6.56 5.23 5.43
C ILE A 157 -7.68 4.22 5.16
N ALA A 158 -7.71 3.11 5.89
CA ALA A 158 -8.75 2.11 5.74
C ALA A 158 -10.15 2.71 5.99
N LEU A 159 -10.31 3.55 7.02
CA LEU A 159 -11.55 4.26 7.29
C LEU A 159 -11.96 5.17 6.11
N LEU A 160 -11.04 5.99 5.60
CA LEU A 160 -11.29 6.87 4.46
C LEU A 160 -11.75 6.07 3.23
N LEU A 161 -11.07 4.97 2.94
CA LEU A 161 -11.39 4.13 1.78
C LEU A 161 -12.75 3.45 1.93
N ASN A 162 -13.12 2.98 3.12
CA ASN A 162 -14.45 2.41 3.36
C ASN A 162 -15.55 3.46 3.14
N VAL A 163 -15.34 4.69 3.59
CA VAL A 163 -16.29 5.79 3.33
C VAL A 163 -16.40 6.10 1.83
N PHE A 164 -15.30 6.06 1.10
CA PHE A 164 -15.30 6.24 -0.36
C PHE A 164 -16.04 5.09 -1.06
N PHE A 165 -15.83 3.84 -0.65
CA PHE A 165 -16.52 2.68 -1.19
C PHE A 165 -18.04 2.75 -0.94
N GLU A 166 -18.44 3.11 0.29
CA GLU A 166 -19.84 3.28 0.66
C GLU A 166 -20.51 4.36 -0.18
N LYS A 167 -19.87 5.54 -0.31
CA LYS A 167 -20.42 6.68 -1.06
C LYS A 167 -20.66 6.37 -2.54
N LEU A 168 -19.85 5.49 -3.13
CA LEU A 168 -19.93 5.11 -4.54
C LEU A 168 -20.60 3.75 -4.77
N ASN A 169 -21.18 3.11 -3.76
CA ASN A 169 -21.73 1.75 -3.81
C ASN A 169 -20.74 0.70 -4.39
N ILE A 170 -19.45 0.88 -4.13
CA ILE A 170 -18.42 -0.08 -4.50
C ILE A 170 -18.51 -1.26 -3.53
N ARG A 171 -18.54 -2.49 -4.04
CA ARG A 171 -18.41 -3.72 -3.25
C ARG A 171 -16.96 -3.87 -2.80
N GLY A 172 -16.57 -3.11 -1.80
CA GLY A 172 -15.19 -3.07 -1.33
C GLY A 172 -15.11 -3.10 0.18
N LYS A 173 -13.94 -3.47 0.67
CA LYS A 173 -13.53 -3.29 2.05
C LYS A 173 -12.09 -2.83 2.11
N ALA A 174 -11.77 -1.99 3.07
CA ALA A 174 -10.41 -1.64 3.43
C ALA A 174 -10.17 -1.93 4.91
N ASP A 175 -8.99 -2.45 5.24
CA ASP A 175 -8.60 -2.73 6.62
C ASP A 175 -7.10 -2.47 6.83
N SER A 176 -6.68 -2.38 8.10
CA SER A 176 -5.27 -2.33 8.42
C SER A 176 -4.68 -3.74 8.52
N MET A 177 -3.45 -3.90 8.01
CA MET A 177 -2.76 -5.19 8.03
C MET A 177 -1.25 -5.04 8.02
N ASN A 178 -0.58 -5.84 8.84
CA ASN A 178 0.88 -5.99 8.82
C ASN A 178 1.31 -7.07 7.81
N LEU A 179 1.62 -6.69 6.58
CA LEU A 179 2.06 -7.61 5.52
C LEU A 179 3.40 -8.32 5.80
N LEU A 180 4.12 -7.95 6.86
CA LEU A 180 5.31 -8.69 7.28
C LEU A 180 4.96 -10.03 7.97
N GLU A 181 3.78 -10.14 8.56
CA GLU A 181 3.31 -11.34 9.27
C GLU A 181 2.05 -11.95 8.66
N GLU A 182 1.19 -11.14 8.09
CA GLU A 182 -0.12 -11.54 7.59
C GLU A 182 -0.23 -11.37 6.08
N PHE A 183 -1.04 -12.21 5.44
CA PHE A 183 -1.38 -12.08 4.03
C PHE A 183 -2.84 -12.45 3.82
N PRO A 184 -3.62 -11.63 3.08
CA PRO A 184 -5.03 -11.92 2.83
C PRO A 184 -5.20 -13.25 2.10
N GLN A 185 -6.19 -14.03 2.52
CA GLN A 185 -6.47 -15.35 1.94
C GLN A 185 -7.53 -15.31 0.83
N SER A 186 -8.04 -14.12 0.50
CA SER A 186 -9.08 -13.91 -0.51
C SER A 186 -8.58 -14.33 -1.90
N GLU A 187 -9.42 -15.02 -2.64
CA GLU A 187 -9.21 -15.26 -4.06
C GLU A 187 -9.59 -14.01 -4.84
N CYS A 188 -8.76 -13.61 -5.79
CA CYS A 188 -8.98 -12.44 -6.64
C CYS A 188 -8.36 -12.63 -8.01
N ASP A 189 -8.81 -11.83 -8.99
CA ASP A 189 -8.25 -11.86 -10.35
C ASP A 189 -6.93 -11.11 -10.43
N LEU A 190 -6.83 -9.98 -9.73
CA LEU A 190 -5.70 -9.08 -9.81
C LEU A 190 -5.20 -8.67 -8.42
N THR A 191 -3.90 -8.80 -8.19
CA THR A 191 -3.23 -8.23 -7.01
C THR A 191 -2.39 -7.02 -7.39
N PHE A 192 -2.60 -5.88 -6.72
CA PHE A 192 -1.71 -4.73 -6.77
C PHE A 192 -0.70 -4.78 -5.62
N LEU A 193 0.56 -4.47 -5.94
CA LEU A 193 1.67 -4.27 -4.99
C LEU A 193 2.51 -3.07 -5.49
N LEU A 194 1.98 -1.86 -5.32
CA LEU A 194 2.50 -0.65 -5.95
C LEU A 194 3.47 0.11 -5.04
N LYS A 195 4.75 0.21 -5.44
CA LYS A 195 5.85 0.87 -4.71
C LYS A 195 6.11 0.30 -3.30
N THR A 196 5.64 -0.90 -3.01
CA THR A 196 5.59 -1.49 -1.66
C THR A 196 6.84 -2.26 -1.28
N ILE A 197 7.39 -3.08 -2.21
CA ILE A 197 8.55 -3.94 -1.93
C ILE A 197 9.71 -3.18 -1.30
N PRO A 198 10.16 -2.00 -1.83
CA PRO A 198 11.26 -1.26 -1.23
C PRO A 198 11.01 -0.82 0.21
N CYS A 199 9.75 -0.58 0.58
CA CYS A 199 9.38 -0.16 1.94
C CYS A 199 9.45 -1.33 2.93
N LEU A 200 8.90 -2.47 2.55
CA LEU A 200 8.90 -3.67 3.38
C LEU A 200 10.32 -4.21 3.60
N GLU A 201 11.18 -4.15 2.59
CA GLU A 201 12.57 -4.60 2.65
C GLU A 201 13.49 -3.69 3.49
N GLN A 202 13.04 -2.50 3.88
CA GLN A 202 13.71 -1.70 4.91
C GLN A 202 13.60 -2.34 6.29
N VAL A 203 12.56 -3.15 6.51
CA VAL A 203 12.32 -3.86 7.79
C VAL A 203 12.85 -5.29 7.71
N ASP A 204 12.45 -6.02 6.68
CA ASP A 204 12.82 -7.41 6.44
C ASP A 204 13.26 -7.59 4.99
N LYS A 205 14.54 -7.88 4.79
CA LYS A 205 15.17 -8.03 3.46
C LYS A 205 14.52 -9.11 2.59
N ASN A 206 13.84 -10.08 3.20
CA ASN A 206 13.19 -11.18 2.50
C ASN A 206 11.68 -10.93 2.27
N ALA A 207 11.15 -9.78 2.70
CA ALA A 207 9.71 -9.50 2.61
C ALA A 207 9.20 -9.52 1.16
N GLY A 208 9.97 -8.96 0.21
CA GLY A 208 9.60 -8.96 -1.21
C GLY A 208 9.39 -10.37 -1.75
N THR A 209 10.38 -11.25 -1.58
CA THR A 209 10.30 -12.67 -2.00
C THR A 209 9.13 -13.38 -1.33
N ARG A 210 8.96 -13.19 -0.02
CA ARG A 210 7.88 -13.84 0.74
C ARG A 210 6.50 -13.43 0.24
N ILE A 211 6.26 -12.15 0.02
CA ILE A 211 4.97 -11.64 -0.44
C ILE A 211 4.68 -12.09 -1.88
N LEU A 212 5.65 -12.00 -2.80
CA LEU A 212 5.48 -12.48 -4.17
C LEU A 212 5.10 -13.96 -4.22
N ASN A 213 5.65 -14.78 -3.32
CA ASN A 213 5.32 -16.20 -3.21
C ASN A 213 3.90 -16.46 -2.66
N GLN A 214 3.34 -15.53 -1.89
CA GLN A 214 1.99 -15.64 -1.32
C GLN A 214 0.89 -15.18 -2.28
N ILE A 215 1.19 -14.40 -3.33
CA ILE A 215 0.21 -13.98 -4.32
C ILE A 215 -0.42 -15.20 -4.97
N ARG A 216 -1.76 -15.28 -4.95
CA ARG A 216 -2.56 -16.40 -5.51
C ARG A 216 -3.30 -16.04 -6.78
N SER A 217 -3.52 -14.75 -7.02
CA SER A 217 -4.22 -14.25 -8.21
C SER A 217 -3.54 -14.68 -9.51
N PRO A 218 -4.28 -14.88 -10.62
CA PRO A 218 -3.70 -15.15 -11.92
C PRO A 218 -2.91 -13.97 -12.49
N TYR A 219 -3.21 -12.73 -12.04
CA TYR A 219 -2.53 -11.52 -12.45
C TYR A 219 -2.05 -10.75 -11.24
N ALA A 220 -0.85 -10.12 -11.36
CA ALA A 220 -0.38 -9.16 -10.38
C ALA A 220 0.31 -7.98 -11.08
N VAL A 221 0.22 -6.81 -10.46
CA VAL A 221 0.93 -5.60 -10.89
C VAL A 221 1.83 -5.15 -9.76
N VAL A 222 3.13 -5.21 -10.00
CA VAL A 222 4.16 -4.75 -9.06
C VAL A 222 4.83 -3.52 -9.62
N SER A 223 5.01 -2.50 -8.82
CA SER A 223 5.69 -1.29 -9.28
C SER A 223 6.79 -0.78 -8.36
N PHE A 224 7.67 0.01 -8.94
CA PHE A 224 8.81 0.63 -8.28
C PHE A 224 8.92 2.11 -8.67
N PRO A 225 9.29 3.01 -7.74
CA PRO A 225 9.55 4.41 -8.07
C PRO A 225 10.84 4.51 -8.92
N ILE A 226 10.83 5.39 -9.94
CA ILE A 226 12.05 5.67 -10.72
C ILE A 226 12.90 6.74 -10.05
N PHE A 227 12.25 7.63 -9.30
CA PHE A 227 12.91 8.69 -8.53
C PHE A 227 12.88 8.36 -7.05
N SER A 228 13.93 8.75 -6.32
CA SER A 228 13.82 8.78 -4.85
C SER A 228 12.86 9.90 -4.44
N LEU A 229 12.29 9.81 -3.24
CA LEU A 229 11.51 10.91 -2.65
C LEU A 229 12.29 12.23 -2.58
N SER A 230 13.64 12.18 -2.60
CA SER A 230 14.54 13.34 -2.69
C SER A 230 14.87 13.77 -4.13
N GLY A 231 14.22 13.20 -5.15
CA GLY A 231 14.42 13.57 -6.57
C GLY A 231 15.69 13.02 -7.24
N ARG A 232 16.47 12.16 -6.59
CA ARG A 232 17.68 11.56 -7.15
C ARG A 232 17.36 10.39 -8.07
N GLN A 233 17.85 10.43 -9.31
CA GLN A 233 17.55 9.45 -10.38
C GLN A 233 18.62 8.35 -10.55
N LYS A 234 19.83 8.54 -10.02
CA LYS A 234 21.01 7.78 -10.42
C LYS A 234 20.92 6.29 -10.02
N GLY A 235 20.65 5.42 -11.01
CA GLY A 235 20.74 3.97 -10.87
C GLY A 235 19.52 3.25 -10.27
N MET A 236 18.54 3.94 -9.72
CA MET A 236 17.41 3.30 -9.00
C MET A 236 16.60 2.35 -9.88
N LYS A 237 16.26 2.77 -11.11
CA LYS A 237 15.50 1.94 -12.06
C LYS A 237 16.21 0.62 -12.35
N VAL A 238 17.49 0.65 -12.68
CA VAL A 238 18.28 -0.56 -13.01
C VAL A 238 18.41 -1.46 -11.80
N ASN A 239 18.59 -0.88 -10.62
CA ASN A 239 18.73 -1.64 -9.38
C ASN A 239 17.39 -2.31 -9.00
N TYR A 240 16.25 -1.62 -9.10
CA TYR A 240 14.95 -2.22 -8.81
C TYR A 240 14.55 -3.29 -9.83
N GLU A 241 14.83 -3.07 -11.12
CA GLU A 241 14.58 -4.06 -12.16
C GLU A 241 15.39 -5.34 -11.89
N LYS A 242 16.70 -5.20 -11.66
CA LYS A 242 17.59 -6.32 -11.34
C LYS A 242 17.11 -7.06 -10.08
N HIS A 243 16.87 -6.32 -9.00
CA HIS A 243 16.40 -6.89 -7.74
C HIS A 243 15.06 -7.63 -7.90
N PHE A 244 14.09 -7.04 -8.59
CA PHE A 244 12.81 -7.68 -8.84
C PHE A 244 12.96 -9.01 -9.60
N LEU A 245 13.81 -9.05 -10.63
CA LEU A 245 14.07 -10.28 -11.38
C LEU A 245 14.80 -11.35 -10.54
N GLU A 246 15.55 -10.96 -9.50
CA GLU A 246 16.20 -11.88 -8.56
C GLU A 246 15.21 -12.52 -7.58
N ILE A 247 14.17 -11.77 -7.16
CA ILE A 247 13.20 -12.24 -6.16
C ILE A 247 11.93 -12.84 -6.75
N CYS A 248 11.65 -12.62 -8.04
CA CYS A 248 10.49 -13.14 -8.75
C CYS A 248 10.78 -14.50 -9.34
N ASP A 249 9.95 -15.51 -9.05
CA ASP A 249 10.10 -16.85 -9.60
C ASP A 249 9.73 -16.90 -11.10
N PRO A 250 10.68 -17.08 -12.02
CA PRO A 250 10.43 -17.11 -13.45
C PRO A 250 9.71 -18.38 -13.91
N GLN A 251 9.63 -19.42 -13.10
CA GLN A 251 8.85 -20.63 -13.41
C GLN A 251 7.36 -20.42 -13.17
N ARG A 252 7.04 -19.54 -12.21
CA ARG A 252 5.68 -19.24 -11.79
C ARG A 252 5.05 -18.09 -12.56
N TRP A 253 5.86 -17.13 -13.03
CA TRP A 253 5.39 -15.88 -13.59
C TRP A 253 5.96 -15.58 -14.98
N GLU A 254 5.11 -15.18 -15.89
CA GLU A 254 5.45 -14.44 -17.10
C GLU A 254 5.39 -12.94 -16.78
N LEU A 255 6.40 -12.19 -17.21
CA LEU A 255 6.54 -10.77 -16.90
C LEU A 255 6.43 -9.91 -18.14
N GLU A 256 5.55 -8.92 -18.10
CA GLU A 256 5.53 -7.81 -19.05
C GLU A 256 5.98 -6.54 -18.35
N ARG A 257 7.01 -5.91 -18.90
CA ARG A 257 7.63 -4.70 -18.35
C ARG A 257 7.03 -3.47 -19.00
N MET A 258 6.51 -2.55 -18.17
CA MET A 258 6.01 -1.25 -18.59
C MET A 258 6.81 -0.13 -17.91
N LEU A 259 7.14 0.91 -18.65
CA LEU A 259 7.91 2.04 -18.14
C LEU A 259 7.11 3.33 -18.31
N PHE A 260 6.77 3.94 -17.17
CA PHE A 260 6.15 5.26 -17.10
C PHE A 260 7.20 6.33 -16.71
N PRO A 261 6.91 7.63 -16.89
CA PRO A 261 7.84 8.70 -16.57
C PRO A 261 8.39 8.67 -15.12
N ASN A 262 7.61 8.20 -14.16
CA ASN A 262 7.94 8.19 -12.73
C ASN A 262 7.84 6.81 -12.08
N GLU A 263 7.47 5.76 -12.82
CA GLU A 263 7.20 4.44 -12.26
C GLU A 263 7.59 3.31 -13.23
N LEU A 264 8.32 2.32 -12.73
CA LEU A 264 8.61 1.06 -13.41
C LEU A 264 7.59 0.03 -12.93
N VAL A 265 6.91 -0.63 -13.87
CA VAL A 265 5.83 -1.59 -13.60
C VAL A 265 6.15 -2.94 -14.23
N PHE A 266 5.85 -3.98 -13.49
CA PHE A 266 5.81 -5.36 -13.97
C PHE A 266 4.38 -5.89 -13.87
N LEU A 267 3.78 -6.17 -15.01
CA LEU A 267 2.56 -6.95 -15.09
C LEU A 267 2.95 -8.43 -15.12
N MET A 268 2.47 -9.17 -14.15
CA MET A 268 2.77 -10.57 -13.91
C MET A 268 1.56 -11.42 -14.30
N ARG A 269 1.79 -12.47 -15.10
CA ARG A 269 0.78 -13.47 -15.45
C ARG A 269 1.23 -14.82 -14.92
N ARG A 270 0.34 -15.51 -14.22
CA ARG A 270 0.63 -16.86 -13.73
C ARG A 270 0.71 -17.84 -14.91
N LYS A 271 1.78 -18.64 -14.95
CA LYS A 271 1.98 -19.70 -15.95
C LYS A 271 1.13 -20.90 -15.68
#